data_ec8c4a33d5d7e0600c76efb4b22391c3
#
_entry.id   ec8c4a33d5d7e0600c76efb4b22391c3
#
_cell.length_a   1.000
_cell.length_b   1.000
_cell.length_c   1.000
_cell.angle_alpha   90.00
_cell.angle_beta   90.00
_cell.angle_gamma   90.00
#
_symmetry.space_group_name_H-M   'P 1'
#
loop_
_entity.id
_entity.type
_entity.pdbx_description
1 polymer ?
#
loop_
_entity_poly.entity_id
_entity_poly.type
_entity_poly.pdbx_seq_one_letter_code
_entity_poly.pdbx_strand_id
1 'polypeptide(L)'
;MKIREKYTCPLELAYDILKGKWKMVILYQIHWRGKASLSELENDIVGINQKMLLQHLKELMKFGFVEKYNYEGYPLRVEYFLTENRGKKVVKVLEMMQDIGKEILDEIEK
;
A
#
# COMPACT_ATOMS: atom_id res chain seq x y z
N MET A 1 -8.28 -6.56 11.00
CA MET A 1 -9.04 -5.31 11.21
C MET A 1 -10.51 -5.63 11.47
N LYS A 2 -11.12 -4.93 12.38
CA LYS A 2 -12.54 -5.11 12.70
C LYS A 2 -13.39 -4.04 12.05
N ILE A 3 -14.42 -4.46 11.32
CA ILE A 3 -15.33 -3.53 10.65
C ILE A 3 -16.34 -2.98 11.68
N ARG A 4 -16.55 -1.68 11.67
CA ARG A 4 -17.50 -1.03 12.58
C ARG A 4 -18.94 -1.38 12.20
N GLU A 5 -19.85 -1.29 13.16
CA GLU A 5 -21.27 -1.49 12.90
C GLU A 5 -21.90 -0.30 12.18
N LYS A 6 -21.39 0.91 12.43
CA LYS A 6 -21.93 2.15 11.84
C LYS A 6 -20.84 3.04 11.29
N TYR A 7 -21.09 3.62 10.16
CA TYR A 7 -20.22 4.60 9.50
C TYR A 7 -21.04 5.85 9.16
N THR A 8 -20.42 7.02 9.27
CA THR A 8 -21.02 8.26 8.79
C THR A 8 -21.21 8.20 7.29
N CYS A 9 -20.19 7.70 6.60
CA CYS A 9 -20.21 7.53 5.14
C CYS A 9 -19.15 6.50 4.73
N PRO A 10 -19.21 6.01 3.48
CA PRO A 10 -18.24 5.00 3.01
C PRO A 10 -16.77 5.40 3.12
N LEU A 11 -16.47 6.70 3.12
CA LEU A 11 -15.10 7.19 3.29
C LEU A 11 -14.46 6.66 4.56
N GLU A 12 -15.21 6.56 5.65
CA GLU A 12 -14.69 6.07 6.93
C GLU A 12 -14.24 4.62 6.86
N LEU A 13 -14.92 3.79 6.09
CA LEU A 13 -14.51 2.39 5.92
C LEU A 13 -13.19 2.32 5.15
N ALA A 14 -13.08 3.05 4.07
CA ALA A 14 -11.84 3.10 3.30
C ALA A 14 -10.68 3.61 4.17
N TYR A 15 -10.95 4.65 4.95
CA TYR A 15 -9.96 5.19 5.89
C TYR A 15 -9.54 4.14 6.92
N ASP A 16 -10.48 3.40 7.50
CA ASP A 16 -10.16 2.37 8.49
C ASP A 16 -9.24 1.28 7.91
N ILE A 17 -9.44 0.94 6.65
CA ILE A 17 -8.61 -0.07 5.99
C ILE A 17 -7.20 0.47 5.70
N LEU A 18 -7.11 1.71 5.26
CA LEU A 18 -5.86 2.29 4.75
C LEU A 18 -5.05 3.08 5.77
N LYS A 19 -5.66 3.40 6.91
CA LYS A 19 -5.00 4.24 7.94
C LYS A 19 -3.77 3.56 8.53
N GLY A 20 -2.96 4.37 9.20
CA GLY A 20 -1.75 3.92 9.86
C GLY A 20 -0.51 4.37 9.10
N LYS A 21 0.62 3.93 9.58
CA LYS A 21 1.91 4.41 9.10
C LYS A 21 2.32 3.82 7.74
N TRP A 22 1.84 2.61 7.39
CA TRP A 22 2.50 1.83 6.35
C TRP A 22 1.69 1.54 5.09
N LYS A 23 0.37 1.31 5.21
CA LYS A 23 -0.41 0.79 4.09
C LYS A 23 -0.42 1.67 2.85
N MET A 24 -0.63 2.97 3.03
CA MET A 24 -0.63 3.89 1.89
C MET A 24 0.75 3.96 1.23
N VAL A 25 1.80 3.96 2.03
CA VAL A 25 3.18 3.96 1.52
C VAL A 25 3.48 2.67 0.76
N ILE A 26 3.03 1.53 1.28
CA ILE A 26 3.20 0.24 0.60
C ILE A 26 2.53 0.26 -0.78
N LEU A 27 1.29 0.73 -0.84
CA LEU A 27 0.55 0.83 -2.10
C LEU A 27 1.27 1.72 -3.10
N TYR A 28 1.76 2.86 -2.65
CA TYR A 28 2.46 3.81 -3.50
C TYR A 28 3.77 3.24 -4.05
N GLN A 29 4.53 2.53 -3.22
CA GLN A 29 5.77 1.89 -3.65
C GLN A 29 5.53 0.77 -4.65
N ILE A 30 4.46 -0.01 -4.46
CA ILE A 30 4.08 -1.04 -5.44
C ILE A 30 3.74 -0.38 -6.77
N HIS A 31 3.01 0.74 -6.74
CA HIS A 31 2.69 1.50 -7.94
C HIS A 31 3.95 1.93 -8.69
N TRP A 32 4.93 2.47 -7.98
CA TRP A 32 6.18 2.92 -8.57
C TRP A 32 6.95 1.80 -9.27
N ARG A 33 6.99 0.62 -8.67
CA ARG A 33 7.69 -0.52 -9.26
C ARG A 33 6.86 -1.27 -10.29
N GLY A 34 5.55 -1.10 -10.26
CA GLY A 34 4.63 -1.90 -11.05
C GLY A 34 4.38 -3.25 -10.41
N LYS A 35 5.46 -4.01 -10.15
CA LYS A 35 5.45 -5.26 -9.38
C LYS A 35 6.62 -5.21 -8.42
N ALA A 36 6.42 -5.69 -7.21
CA ALA A 36 7.45 -5.63 -6.18
C ALA A 36 7.53 -6.92 -5.37
N SER A 37 8.74 -7.39 -5.14
CA SER A 37 9.00 -8.50 -4.22
C SER A 37 9.00 -7.96 -2.79
N LEU A 38 8.93 -8.88 -1.84
CA LEU A 38 8.97 -8.53 -0.42
C LEU A 38 10.28 -7.80 -0.06
N SER A 39 11.40 -8.31 -0.55
CA SER A 39 12.70 -7.69 -0.27
C SER A 39 12.84 -6.31 -0.89
N GLU A 40 12.28 -6.11 -2.08
CA GLU A 40 12.28 -4.79 -2.71
C GLU A 40 11.48 -3.78 -1.90
N LEU A 41 10.30 -4.16 -1.43
CA LEU A 41 9.47 -3.28 -0.61
C LEU A 41 10.14 -2.98 0.73
N GLU A 42 10.75 -3.98 1.36
CA GLU A 42 11.48 -3.79 2.60
C GLU A 42 12.65 -2.82 2.42
N ASN A 43 13.33 -2.90 1.30
CA ASN A 43 14.43 -2.00 0.97
C ASN A 43 13.95 -0.56 0.69
N ASP A 44 12.83 -0.42 0.00
CA ASP A 44 12.34 0.89 -0.44
C ASP A 44 11.64 1.69 0.67
N ILE A 45 11.07 1.01 1.67
CA ILE A 45 10.27 1.67 2.71
C ILE A 45 11.08 1.80 3.99
N VAL A 46 11.38 3.04 4.35
CA VAL A 46 12.22 3.33 5.52
C VAL A 46 11.55 2.86 6.81
N GLY A 47 12.25 1.99 7.54
CA GLY A 47 11.83 1.58 8.88
C GLY A 47 10.89 0.39 8.96
N ILE A 48 10.43 -0.15 7.84
CA ILE A 48 9.55 -1.32 7.86
C ILE A 48 10.38 -2.61 7.93
N ASN A 49 9.84 -3.62 8.61
CA ASN A 49 10.44 -4.95 8.62
C ASN A 49 9.54 -5.94 7.88
N GLN A 50 10.07 -7.12 7.60
CA GLN A 50 9.39 -8.14 6.82
C GLN A 50 8.08 -8.59 7.46
N LYS A 51 8.06 -8.74 8.78
CA LYS A 51 6.86 -9.16 9.50
C LYS A 51 5.72 -8.17 9.34
N MET A 52 6.00 -6.88 9.53
CA MET A 52 5.02 -5.81 9.37
C MET A 52 4.53 -5.74 7.93
N LEU A 53 5.45 -5.85 6.98
CA LEU A 53 5.15 -5.79 5.57
C LEU A 53 4.18 -6.91 5.16
N LEU A 54 4.48 -8.15 5.57
CA LEU A 54 3.61 -9.29 5.30
C LEU A 54 2.22 -9.12 5.89
N GLN A 55 2.16 -8.61 7.12
CA GLN A 55 0.89 -8.39 7.81
C GLN A 55 0.02 -7.38 7.05
N HIS A 56 0.61 -6.26 6.64
CA HIS A 56 -0.12 -5.23 5.90
C HIS A 56 -0.50 -5.67 4.49
N LEU A 57 0.39 -6.38 3.80
CA LEU A 57 0.09 -6.91 2.47
C LEU A 57 -1.08 -7.91 2.53
N LYS A 58 -1.11 -8.75 3.55
CA LYS A 58 -2.20 -9.72 3.74
C LYS A 58 -3.54 -9.00 3.88
N GLU A 59 -3.58 -7.93 4.64
CA GLU A 59 -4.81 -7.14 4.82
C GLU A 59 -5.20 -6.40 3.55
N LEU A 60 -4.23 -5.83 2.84
CA LEU A 60 -4.48 -5.17 1.56
C LEU A 60 -4.99 -6.15 0.50
N MET A 61 -4.52 -7.38 0.52
CA MET A 61 -5.04 -8.43 -0.36
C MET A 61 -6.47 -8.82 0.02
N LYS A 62 -6.74 -8.90 1.32
CA LYS A 62 -8.09 -9.24 1.82
C LYS A 62 -9.13 -8.26 1.32
N PHE A 63 -8.80 -6.97 1.26
CA PHE A 63 -9.73 -5.93 0.83
C PHE A 63 -9.60 -5.56 -0.66
N GLY A 64 -8.85 -6.36 -1.42
CA GLY A 64 -8.83 -6.22 -2.87
C GLY A 64 -7.99 -5.08 -3.44
N PHE A 65 -7.01 -4.60 -2.71
CA PHE A 65 -6.07 -3.56 -3.20
C PHE A 65 -4.84 -4.14 -3.87
N VAL A 66 -4.40 -5.30 -3.42
CA VAL A 66 -3.15 -5.94 -3.84
C VAL A 66 -3.42 -7.39 -4.17
N GLU A 67 -2.71 -7.90 -5.15
CA GLU A 67 -2.64 -9.32 -5.49
C GLU A 67 -1.19 -9.76 -5.51
N LYS A 68 -0.97 -11.05 -5.41
CA LYS A 68 0.38 -11.61 -5.53
C LYS A 68 0.42 -12.68 -6.60
N TYR A 69 1.59 -12.82 -7.21
CA TYR A 69 1.87 -13.88 -8.17
C TYR A 69 3.05 -14.71 -7.67
N ASN A 70 2.84 -16.02 -7.59
CA ASN A 70 3.89 -16.97 -7.21
C ASN A 70 4.51 -17.55 -8.48
N TYR A 71 5.79 -17.27 -8.70
CA TYR A 71 6.50 -17.84 -9.83
C TYR A 71 6.89 -19.29 -9.55
N GLU A 72 6.80 -20.13 -10.56
CA GLU A 72 7.23 -21.52 -10.45
C GLU A 72 8.75 -21.59 -10.46
N GLY A 73 9.27 -22.66 -9.85
CA GLY A 73 10.69 -22.93 -9.85
C GLY A 73 11.39 -22.60 -8.54
N TYR A 74 12.71 -22.67 -8.58
CA TYR A 74 13.55 -22.42 -7.42
C TYR A 74 14.66 -21.44 -7.81
N PRO A 75 14.95 -20.44 -6.96
CA PRO A 75 14.30 -20.16 -5.68
C PRO A 75 12.87 -19.62 -5.84
N LEU A 76 12.06 -19.79 -4.80
CA LEU A 76 10.70 -19.28 -4.80
C LEU A 76 10.69 -17.76 -4.95
N ARG A 77 9.84 -17.29 -5.83
CA ARG A 77 9.70 -15.87 -6.10
C ARG A 77 8.23 -15.47 -6.06
N VAL A 78 7.95 -14.42 -5.29
CA VAL A 78 6.60 -13.85 -5.17
C VAL A 78 6.69 -12.37 -5.47
N GLU A 79 5.80 -11.88 -6.30
CA GLU A 79 5.69 -10.44 -6.57
C GLU A 79 4.28 -9.96 -6.24
N TYR A 80 4.20 -8.75 -5.71
CA TYR A 80 2.95 -8.08 -5.36
C TYR A 80 2.67 -6.98 -6.36
N PHE A 81 1.40 -6.81 -6.72
CA PHE A 81 0.99 -5.78 -7.67
C PHE A 81 -0.41 -5.27 -7.31
N LEU A 82 -0.73 -4.09 -7.81
CA LEU A 82 -2.04 -3.47 -7.55
C LEU A 82 -3.13 -4.12 -8.39
N THR A 83 -4.31 -4.30 -7.79
CA THR A 83 -5.47 -4.78 -8.54
C THR A 83 -5.91 -3.75 -9.57
N GLU A 84 -6.52 -4.21 -10.67
CA GLU A 84 -6.97 -3.33 -11.75
C GLU A 84 -8.05 -2.35 -11.30
N ASN A 85 -8.93 -2.77 -10.41
CA ASN A 85 -10.02 -1.91 -9.94
C ASN A 85 -9.59 -1.08 -8.74
N ARG A 86 -9.59 -1.69 -7.56
CA ARG A 86 -9.43 -0.95 -6.29
C ARG A 86 -8.02 -0.44 -6.06
N GLY A 87 -7.03 -1.25 -6.43
CA GLY A 87 -5.63 -0.85 -6.29
C GLY A 87 -5.28 0.36 -7.15
N LYS A 88 -5.68 0.33 -8.40
CA LYS A 88 -5.38 1.45 -9.31
C LYS A 88 -6.22 2.68 -9.02
N LYS A 89 -7.43 2.48 -8.49
CA LYS A 89 -8.27 3.60 -8.08
C LYS A 89 -7.66 4.38 -6.92
N VAL A 90 -7.17 3.67 -5.90
CA VAL A 90 -6.60 4.33 -4.72
C VAL A 90 -5.32 5.10 -5.06
N VAL A 91 -4.56 4.66 -6.04
CA VAL A 91 -3.33 5.34 -6.47
C VAL A 91 -3.59 6.80 -6.86
N LYS A 92 -4.73 7.08 -7.46
CA LYS A 92 -5.08 8.45 -7.84
C LYS A 92 -5.16 9.37 -6.61
N VAL A 93 -5.71 8.85 -5.52
CA VAL A 93 -5.77 9.57 -4.24
C VAL A 93 -4.36 9.74 -3.66
N LEU A 94 -3.56 8.67 -3.69
CA LEU A 94 -2.20 8.68 -3.14
C LEU A 94 -1.28 9.63 -3.91
N GLU A 95 -1.44 9.74 -5.22
CA GLU A 95 -0.66 10.69 -6.01
C GLU A 95 -0.95 12.14 -5.59
N MET A 96 -2.22 12.46 -5.34
CA MET A 96 -2.60 13.78 -4.85
C MET A 96 -2.02 14.04 -3.47
N MET A 97 -2.05 13.04 -2.59
CA MET A 97 -1.43 13.16 -1.27
C MET A 97 0.08 13.36 -1.36
N GLN A 98 0.73 12.67 -2.30
CA GLN A 98 2.16 12.82 -2.53
C GLN A 98 2.49 14.25 -2.93
N ASP A 99 1.71 14.83 -3.82
CA ASP A 99 1.90 16.21 -4.26
C ASP A 99 1.74 17.21 -3.11
N ILE A 100 0.71 17.02 -2.29
CA ILE A 100 0.48 17.86 -1.11
C ILE A 100 1.65 17.75 -0.14
N GLY A 101 2.10 16.52 0.13
CA GLY A 101 3.24 16.29 1.01
C GLY A 101 4.51 16.96 0.51
N LYS A 102 4.74 16.92 -0.80
CA LYS A 102 5.91 17.55 -1.41
C LYS A 102 5.84 19.07 -1.27
N GLU A 103 4.68 19.67 -1.49
CA GLU A 103 4.49 21.12 -1.30
C GLU A 103 4.85 21.55 0.12
N ILE A 104 4.36 20.78 1.11
CA ILE A 104 4.60 21.08 2.52
C ILE A 104 6.08 20.93 2.86
N LEU A 105 6.74 19.88 2.37
CA LEU A 105 8.16 19.68 2.59
C LEU A 105 8.99 20.84 2.02
N ASP A 106 8.64 21.28 0.82
CA ASP A 106 9.33 22.41 0.19
C ASP A 106 9.16 23.70 1.01
N GLU A 107 8.00 23.91 1.61
CA GLU A 107 7.75 25.06 2.50
C GLU A 107 8.57 24.98 3.79
N ILE A 108 8.66 23.79 4.38
CA ILE A 108 9.40 23.56 5.62
C ILE A 108 10.90 23.77 5.41
N GLU A 109 11.43 23.35 4.26
CA GLU A 109 12.84 23.41 3.94
C GLU A 109 13.36 24.78 3.51
N LYS A 110 12.49 25.76 3.33
CA LYS A 110 12.87 27.12 2.95
C LYS A 110 13.44 27.90 4.11
#